data_ba88844641cc3e1d76cf464896618bd9
#
_entry.id   ba88844641cc3e1d76cf464896618bd9
#
_cell.length_a   1.000
_cell.length_b   1.000
_cell.length_c   1.000
_cell.angle_alpha   90.00
_cell.angle_beta   90.00
_cell.angle_gamma   90.00
#
_symmetry.space_group_name_H-M   'P 1'
#
loop_
_entity.id
_entity.type
_entity.pdbx_description
1 polymer ?
#
loop_
_entity_poly.entity_id
_entity_poly.type
_entity_poly.pdbx_seq_one_letter_code
_entity_poly.pdbx_strand_id
1 'polypeptide(L)'
;MKIILAACLVILTSAKVNPTHREKLDWLNINELSAQMNTESKPVLIDLYTNWCYWCKVMDKKTYNNSLVIAYISEHFYPVKLNAESKEIVYWKEKSYNYNNNYKINDFALYATSGQVGFPATIIIPDAHSEPISIPGFLEPKEIEPILKFFGEGAYKTQNYIVYKSTFKSTW
;
A
#
# COMPACT_ATOMS: atom_id res chain seq x y z
N MET A 1 -23.59 18.45 62.51
CA MET A 1 -22.56 18.82 61.51
C MET A 1 -22.75 17.88 60.33
N LYS A 2 -23.44 18.32 59.26
CA LYS A 2 -23.78 17.50 58.10
C LYS A 2 -22.72 17.72 57.02
N ILE A 3 -21.96 16.69 56.73
CA ILE A 3 -20.96 16.68 55.63
C ILE A 3 -21.68 16.33 54.34
N ILE A 4 -21.75 17.28 53.40
CA ILE A 4 -22.30 17.08 52.05
C ILE A 4 -21.12 16.65 51.17
N LEU A 5 -21.11 15.37 50.77
CA LEU A 5 -20.18 14.86 49.75
C LEU A 5 -20.72 15.29 48.40
N ALA A 6 -20.04 16.20 47.73
CA ALA A 6 -20.28 16.53 46.33
C ALA A 6 -19.60 15.48 45.42
N ALA A 7 -20.38 14.63 44.80
CA ALA A 7 -19.90 13.69 43.77
C ALA A 7 -19.63 14.46 42.48
N CYS A 8 -18.34 14.59 42.11
CA CYS A 8 -17.91 15.18 40.85
C CYS A 8 -18.08 14.15 39.74
N LEU A 9 -19.13 14.29 38.92
CA LEU A 9 -19.38 13.42 37.76
C LEU A 9 -18.46 13.85 36.61
N VAL A 10 -17.36 13.12 36.38
CA VAL A 10 -16.49 13.34 35.23
C VAL A 10 -17.15 12.73 33.99
N ILE A 11 -17.72 13.59 33.15
CA ILE A 11 -18.25 13.19 31.84
C ILE A 11 -17.05 13.03 30.88
N LEU A 12 -16.65 11.79 30.62
CA LEU A 12 -15.70 11.44 29.56
C LEU A 12 -16.40 11.61 28.20
N THR A 13 -16.21 12.75 27.56
CA THR A 13 -16.62 12.96 26.18
C THR A 13 -15.66 12.22 25.27
N SER A 14 -16.07 11.05 24.75
CA SER A 14 -15.36 10.36 23.67
C SER A 14 -15.41 11.23 22.43
N ALA A 15 -14.33 11.93 22.13
CA ALA A 15 -14.16 12.60 20.84
C ALA A 15 -14.13 11.52 19.75
N LYS A 16 -15.20 11.45 18.92
CA LYS A 16 -15.16 10.65 17.69
C LYS A 16 -14.12 11.29 16.79
N VAL A 17 -12.97 10.63 16.61
CA VAL A 17 -12.00 10.98 15.58
C VAL A 17 -12.71 10.72 14.25
N ASN A 18 -13.14 11.77 13.58
CA ASN A 18 -13.62 11.66 12.21
C ASN A 18 -12.44 11.19 11.36
N PRO A 19 -12.56 10.10 10.57
CA PRO A 19 -11.52 9.73 9.63
C PRO A 19 -11.31 10.92 8.70
N THR A 20 -10.10 11.48 8.70
CA THR A 20 -9.73 12.56 7.79
C THR A 20 -9.94 12.06 6.36
N HIS A 21 -10.92 12.63 5.66
CA HIS A 21 -11.18 12.31 4.26
C HIS A 21 -9.99 12.80 3.45
N ARG A 22 -9.06 11.89 3.12
CA ARG A 22 -7.92 12.19 2.25
C ARG A 22 -8.43 12.26 0.82
N GLU A 23 -8.13 13.36 0.14
CA GLU A 23 -8.53 13.55 -1.27
C GLU A 23 -7.59 12.83 -2.24
N LYS A 24 -6.38 12.48 -1.80
CA LYS A 24 -5.35 11.78 -2.58
C LYS A 24 -4.45 10.93 -1.70
N LEU A 25 -3.75 9.97 -2.32
CA LEU A 25 -2.70 9.20 -1.65
C LEU A 25 -1.44 10.06 -1.47
N ASP A 26 -0.87 10.00 -0.27
CA ASP A 26 0.44 10.57 0.02
C ASP A 26 1.51 9.53 -0.35
N TRP A 27 1.92 9.54 -1.62
CA TRP A 27 2.91 8.61 -2.13
C TRP A 27 4.29 8.85 -1.53
N LEU A 28 4.88 7.79 -0.98
CA LEU A 28 6.21 7.81 -0.39
C LEU A 28 7.28 7.52 -1.44
N ASN A 29 8.48 8.03 -1.19
CA ASN A 29 9.68 7.55 -1.85
C ASN A 29 10.13 6.25 -1.16
N ILE A 30 10.51 5.24 -1.94
CA ILE A 30 10.92 3.94 -1.42
C ILE A 30 12.13 4.04 -0.48
N ASN A 31 13.05 4.98 -0.72
CA ASN A 31 14.24 5.19 0.12
C ASN A 31 13.92 5.83 1.48
N GLU A 32 12.77 6.50 1.61
CA GLU A 32 12.29 7.09 2.86
C GLU A 32 11.47 6.11 3.70
N LEU A 33 11.04 5.00 3.09
CA LEU A 33 10.14 4.02 3.70
C LEU A 33 10.73 3.35 4.93
N SER A 34 12.04 3.05 4.93
CA SER A 34 12.72 2.36 6.03
C SER A 34 12.57 3.05 7.39
N ALA A 35 12.54 4.39 7.40
CA ALA A 35 12.33 5.18 8.61
C ALA A 35 10.90 5.02 9.17
N GLN A 36 9.90 4.85 8.29
CA GLN A 36 8.50 4.74 8.67
C GLN A 36 8.12 3.32 9.10
N MET A 37 8.70 2.29 8.48
CA MET A 37 8.45 0.88 8.82
C MET A 37 8.88 0.51 10.26
N ASN A 38 9.75 1.30 10.87
CA ASN A 38 10.19 1.09 12.25
C ASN A 38 9.12 1.49 13.28
N THR A 39 8.09 2.24 12.90
CA THR A 39 7.05 2.76 13.80
C THR A 39 5.78 1.95 13.82
N GLU A 40 5.39 1.38 12.69
CA GLU A 40 4.17 0.57 12.53
C GLU A 40 4.43 -0.60 11.57
N SER A 41 3.81 -1.73 11.81
CA SER A 41 3.90 -2.91 10.93
C SER A 41 2.74 -2.90 9.93
N LYS A 42 2.88 -2.11 8.85
CA LYS A 42 1.93 -2.13 7.72
C LYS A 42 2.58 -2.74 6.48
N PRO A 43 1.82 -3.44 5.63
CA PRO A 43 2.32 -3.86 4.32
C PRO A 43 2.66 -2.65 3.44
N VAL A 44 3.60 -2.84 2.53
CA VAL A 44 3.95 -1.85 1.51
C VAL A 44 3.16 -2.15 0.24
N LEU A 45 2.58 -1.11 -0.35
CA LEU A 45 2.00 -1.16 -1.68
C LEU A 45 2.84 -0.28 -2.60
N ILE A 46 3.38 -0.86 -3.69
CA ILE A 46 4.14 -0.11 -4.68
C ILE A 46 3.36 -0.07 -5.99
N ASP A 47 3.03 1.14 -6.46
CA ASP A 47 2.62 1.39 -7.83
C ASP A 47 3.87 1.47 -8.71
N LEU A 48 4.14 0.38 -9.44
CA LEU A 48 5.27 0.29 -10.36
C LEU A 48 4.82 0.72 -11.75
N TYR A 49 5.38 1.84 -12.23
CA TYR A 49 4.96 2.48 -13.47
C TYR A 49 6.14 2.93 -14.35
N THR A 50 5.83 3.40 -15.56
CA THR A 50 6.72 4.18 -16.42
C THR A 50 6.00 5.40 -16.99
N ASN A 51 6.73 6.43 -17.39
CA ASN A 51 6.15 7.69 -17.88
C ASN A 51 5.33 7.52 -19.20
N TRP A 52 5.70 6.58 -20.03
CA TRP A 52 5.03 6.28 -21.30
C TRP A 52 3.84 5.33 -21.18
N CYS A 53 3.66 4.68 -20.02
CA CYS A 53 2.61 3.68 -19.78
C CYS A 53 1.22 4.32 -19.75
N TYR A 54 0.42 4.07 -20.79
CA TYR A 54 -0.96 4.56 -20.87
C TYR A 54 -1.85 3.98 -19.76
N TRP A 55 -1.80 2.67 -19.54
CA TRP A 55 -2.62 2.00 -18.54
C TRP A 55 -2.25 2.37 -17.10
N CYS A 56 -0.99 2.77 -16.85
CA CYS A 56 -0.61 3.33 -15.55
C CYS A 56 -1.35 4.64 -15.27
N LYS A 57 -1.43 5.54 -16.26
CA LYS A 57 -2.18 6.80 -16.16
C LYS A 57 -3.68 6.57 -15.96
N VAL A 58 -4.23 5.52 -16.61
CA VAL A 58 -5.63 5.11 -16.40
C VAL A 58 -5.84 4.60 -14.98
N MET A 59 -4.92 3.79 -14.46
CA MET A 59 -4.97 3.25 -13.10
C MET A 59 -4.84 4.35 -12.04
N ASP A 60 -3.94 5.30 -12.24
CA ASP A 60 -3.86 6.51 -11.40
C ASP A 60 -5.20 7.22 -11.28
N LYS A 61 -5.85 7.45 -12.44
CA LYS A 61 -7.09 8.21 -12.49
C LYS A 61 -8.30 7.45 -11.96
N LYS A 62 -8.43 6.16 -12.27
CA LYS A 62 -9.63 5.38 -11.96
C LYS A 62 -9.55 4.65 -10.64
N THR A 63 -8.37 4.12 -10.30
CA THR A 63 -8.19 3.26 -9.14
C THR A 63 -7.58 4.02 -7.98
N TYR A 64 -6.41 4.59 -8.15
CA TYR A 64 -5.71 5.29 -7.06
C TYR A 64 -6.31 6.67 -6.71
N ASN A 65 -7.20 7.21 -7.55
CA ASN A 65 -8.02 8.39 -7.25
C ASN A 65 -9.46 8.06 -6.77
N ASN A 66 -9.80 6.79 -6.62
CA ASN A 66 -11.06 6.38 -6.02
C ASN A 66 -11.04 6.61 -4.50
N SER A 67 -12.05 7.25 -3.95
CA SER A 67 -12.08 7.64 -2.52
C SER A 67 -12.00 6.46 -1.55
N LEU A 68 -12.61 5.32 -1.89
CA LEU A 68 -12.57 4.10 -1.07
C LEU A 68 -11.17 3.48 -1.10
N VAL A 69 -10.53 3.45 -2.27
CA VAL A 69 -9.15 2.98 -2.43
C VAL A 69 -8.18 3.87 -1.66
N ILE A 70 -8.32 5.20 -1.79
CA ILE A 70 -7.49 6.17 -1.07
C ILE A 70 -7.62 5.97 0.44
N ALA A 71 -8.85 5.92 0.96
CA ALA A 71 -9.10 5.77 2.39
C ALA A 71 -8.45 4.47 2.91
N TYR A 72 -8.68 3.37 2.22
CA TYR A 72 -8.18 2.06 2.64
C TYR A 72 -6.65 1.96 2.59
N ILE A 73 -6.02 2.36 1.48
CA ILE A 73 -4.56 2.33 1.35
C ILE A 73 -3.91 3.24 2.39
N SER A 74 -4.44 4.45 2.59
CA SER A 74 -3.88 5.41 3.57
C SER A 74 -3.90 4.89 5.01
N GLU A 75 -4.87 4.06 5.36
CA GLU A 75 -5.00 3.48 6.70
C GLU A 75 -4.14 2.23 6.87
N HIS A 76 -4.12 1.34 5.87
CA HIS A 76 -3.60 -0.01 6.02
C HIS A 76 -2.25 -0.27 5.35
N PHE A 77 -1.73 0.67 4.54
CA PHE A 77 -0.50 0.46 3.78
C PHE A 77 0.48 1.63 3.90
N TYR A 78 1.72 1.35 3.54
CA TYR A 78 2.69 2.36 3.11
C TYR A 78 2.63 2.46 1.58
N PRO A 79 1.99 3.50 1.02
CA PRO A 79 1.89 3.65 -0.43
C PRO A 79 3.19 4.22 -1.01
N VAL A 80 3.80 3.51 -1.93
CA VAL A 80 5.01 3.91 -2.65
C VAL A 80 4.70 4.05 -4.13
N LYS A 81 5.19 5.10 -4.78
CA LYS A 81 5.13 5.25 -6.23
C LYS A 81 6.52 5.16 -6.81
N LEU A 82 6.76 4.16 -7.68
CA LEU A 82 8.08 3.87 -8.21
C LEU A 82 8.09 3.86 -9.74
N ASN A 83 8.83 4.80 -10.33
CA ASN A 83 9.13 4.74 -11.75
C ASN A 83 10.20 3.67 -12.01
N ALA A 84 9.82 2.62 -12.74
CA ALA A 84 10.74 1.53 -13.07
C ALA A 84 11.98 2.00 -13.85
N GLU A 85 11.89 3.11 -14.60
CA GLU A 85 13.00 3.68 -15.38
C GLU A 85 13.83 4.71 -14.59
N SER A 86 13.57 4.85 -13.28
CA SER A 86 14.37 5.77 -12.44
C SER A 86 15.83 5.35 -12.41
N LYS A 87 16.71 6.34 -12.54
CA LYS A 87 18.15 6.19 -12.39
C LYS A 87 18.63 6.36 -10.95
N GLU A 88 17.75 6.72 -10.06
CA GLU A 88 18.05 6.80 -8.63
C GLU A 88 18.36 5.41 -8.07
N ILE A 89 19.30 5.33 -7.16
CA ILE A 89 19.61 4.08 -6.46
C ILE A 89 18.47 3.80 -5.49
N VAL A 90 17.90 2.60 -5.57
CA VAL A 90 16.90 2.12 -4.60
C VAL A 90 17.62 1.30 -3.53
N TYR A 91 17.42 1.68 -2.28
CA TYR A 91 17.93 0.93 -1.12
C TYR A 91 16.80 0.14 -0.49
N TRP A 92 16.94 -1.19 -0.47
CA TRP A 92 15.95 -2.09 0.10
C TRP A 92 16.61 -3.29 0.80
N LYS A 93 16.28 -3.55 2.06
CA LYS A 93 16.82 -4.69 2.85
C LYS A 93 18.35 -4.82 2.75
N GLU A 94 19.09 -3.76 3.08
CA GLU A 94 20.56 -3.70 3.05
C GLU A 94 21.19 -3.88 1.66
N LYS A 95 20.39 -3.92 0.60
CA LYS A 95 20.85 -3.99 -0.79
C LYS A 95 20.62 -2.67 -1.51
N SER A 96 21.49 -2.37 -2.45
CA SER A 96 21.33 -1.27 -3.40
C SER A 96 20.99 -1.83 -4.79
N TYR A 97 19.98 -1.24 -5.41
CA TYR A 97 19.52 -1.60 -6.74
C TYR A 97 19.76 -0.42 -7.68
N ASN A 98 20.53 -0.65 -8.74
CA ASN A 98 20.94 0.38 -9.67
C ASN A 98 20.12 0.32 -10.96
N TYR A 99 20.20 1.38 -11.76
CA TYR A 99 19.66 1.37 -13.11
C TYR A 99 20.41 0.38 -13.99
N ASN A 100 19.68 -0.54 -14.62
CA ASN A 100 20.21 -1.55 -15.50
C ASN A 100 20.17 -1.11 -16.97
N ASN A 101 21.35 -0.86 -17.56
CA ASN A 101 21.42 -0.38 -18.95
C ASN A 101 20.95 -1.41 -19.98
N ASN A 102 20.99 -2.71 -19.68
CA ASN A 102 20.56 -3.76 -20.59
C ASN A 102 19.02 -3.83 -20.68
N TYR A 103 18.35 -3.72 -19.52
CA TYR A 103 16.90 -3.80 -19.43
C TYR A 103 16.22 -2.42 -19.47
N LYS A 104 16.98 -1.33 -19.39
CA LYS A 104 16.48 0.06 -19.35
C LYS A 104 15.55 0.38 -18.18
N ILE A 105 15.68 -0.35 -17.08
CA ILE A 105 14.93 -0.17 -15.84
C ILE A 105 15.85 -0.34 -14.63
N ASN A 106 15.40 0.06 -13.47
CA ASN A 106 16.08 -0.17 -12.20
C ASN A 106 16.03 -1.68 -11.83
N ASP A 107 17.12 -2.22 -11.32
CA ASP A 107 17.20 -3.63 -10.88
C ASP A 107 16.18 -3.96 -9.78
N PHE A 108 15.71 -2.96 -9.01
CA PHE A 108 14.62 -3.17 -8.06
C PHE A 108 13.31 -3.57 -8.74
N ALA A 109 13.01 -3.02 -9.92
CA ALA A 109 11.83 -3.42 -10.69
C ALA A 109 11.93 -4.88 -11.15
N LEU A 110 13.12 -5.33 -11.54
CA LEU A 110 13.36 -6.76 -11.86
C LEU A 110 13.17 -7.65 -10.62
N TYR A 111 13.73 -7.24 -9.48
CA TYR A 111 13.56 -7.96 -8.22
C TYR A 111 12.09 -8.03 -7.79
N ALA A 112 11.39 -6.89 -7.77
CA ALA A 112 10.02 -6.79 -7.30
C ALA A 112 9.00 -7.54 -8.17
N THR A 113 9.34 -7.78 -9.45
CA THR A 113 8.50 -8.53 -10.41
C THR A 113 9.00 -9.96 -10.65
N SER A 114 10.02 -10.41 -9.91
CA SER A 114 10.68 -11.71 -10.16
C SER A 114 11.12 -11.88 -11.63
N GLY A 115 11.57 -10.78 -12.26
CA GLY A 115 11.99 -10.73 -13.66
C GLY A 115 10.86 -10.67 -14.68
N GLN A 116 9.59 -10.78 -14.27
CA GLN A 116 8.42 -10.70 -15.16
C GLN A 116 7.87 -9.27 -15.24
N VAL A 117 8.63 -8.40 -15.87
CA VAL A 117 8.32 -6.97 -15.92
C VAL A 117 7.14 -6.66 -16.83
N GLY A 118 6.15 -5.96 -16.32
CA GLY A 118 5.01 -5.43 -17.05
C GLY A 118 4.42 -4.20 -16.34
N PHE A 119 3.73 -3.32 -17.07
CA PHE A 119 3.19 -2.09 -16.51
C PHE A 119 1.72 -1.87 -16.91
N PRO A 120 0.89 -1.35 -15.97
CA PRO A 120 1.18 -1.14 -14.55
C PRO A 120 1.41 -2.46 -13.81
N ALA A 121 2.07 -2.41 -12.66
CA ALA A 121 2.07 -3.52 -11.72
C ALA A 121 1.88 -3.01 -10.29
N THR A 122 0.99 -3.65 -9.55
CA THR A 122 0.85 -3.43 -8.11
C THR A 122 1.75 -4.44 -7.39
N ILE A 123 2.72 -3.96 -6.64
CA ILE A 123 3.59 -4.81 -5.83
C ILE A 123 3.16 -4.71 -4.38
N ILE A 124 2.95 -5.86 -3.73
CA ILE A 124 2.69 -5.93 -2.30
C ILE A 124 3.88 -6.57 -1.60
N ILE A 125 4.37 -5.93 -0.54
CA ILE A 125 5.34 -6.51 0.38
C ILE A 125 4.63 -6.61 1.73
N PRO A 126 4.20 -7.83 2.14
CA PRO A 126 3.32 -8.02 3.29
C PRO A 126 3.94 -7.59 4.63
N ASP A 127 5.25 -7.77 4.78
CA ASP A 127 6.01 -7.39 5.96
C ASP A 127 7.51 -7.26 5.64
N ALA A 128 8.31 -6.84 6.61
CA ALA A 128 9.75 -6.59 6.42
C ALA A 128 10.55 -7.84 5.99
N HIS A 129 10.04 -9.05 6.25
CA HIS A 129 10.74 -10.32 5.97
C HIS A 129 10.22 -11.00 4.68
N SER A 130 9.05 -10.58 4.19
CA SER A 130 8.43 -11.14 3.00
C SER A 130 9.09 -10.68 1.70
N GLU A 131 9.06 -11.55 0.69
CA GLU A 131 9.43 -11.17 -0.67
C GLU A 131 8.28 -10.40 -1.35
N PRO A 132 8.60 -9.55 -2.35
CA PRO A 132 7.59 -8.83 -3.11
C PRO A 132 6.65 -9.78 -3.87
N ILE A 133 5.37 -9.45 -3.88
CA ILE A 133 4.33 -10.15 -4.66
C ILE A 133 3.86 -9.21 -5.75
N SER A 134 4.11 -9.58 -7.01
CA SER A 134 3.73 -8.77 -8.17
C SER A 134 2.35 -9.18 -8.70
N ILE A 135 1.48 -8.18 -8.85
CA ILE A 135 0.17 -8.30 -9.49
C ILE A 135 0.21 -7.44 -10.76
N PRO A 136 0.43 -8.04 -11.93
CA PRO A 136 0.57 -7.30 -13.17
C PRO A 136 -0.77 -6.85 -13.73
N GLY A 137 -0.78 -5.72 -14.42
CA GLY A 137 -1.91 -5.21 -15.16
C GLY A 137 -2.74 -4.16 -14.43
N PHE A 138 -3.63 -3.54 -15.21
CA PHE A 138 -4.60 -2.58 -14.70
C PHE A 138 -5.65 -3.29 -13.85
N LEU A 139 -5.98 -2.70 -12.70
CA LEU A 139 -7.01 -3.18 -11.77
C LEU A 139 -8.05 -2.08 -11.55
N GLU A 140 -9.31 -2.38 -11.75
CA GLU A 140 -10.42 -1.52 -11.31
C GLU A 140 -10.53 -1.52 -9.78
N PRO A 141 -11.21 -0.51 -9.16
CA PRO A 141 -11.37 -0.47 -7.69
C PRO A 141 -11.94 -1.76 -7.08
N LYS A 142 -12.91 -2.40 -7.75
CA LYS A 142 -13.48 -3.68 -7.27
C LYS A 142 -12.54 -4.88 -7.44
N GLU A 143 -11.57 -4.79 -8.33
CA GLU A 143 -10.59 -5.85 -8.55
C GLU A 143 -9.43 -5.76 -7.57
N ILE A 144 -9.00 -4.53 -7.23
CA ILE A 144 -7.95 -4.33 -6.24
C ILE A 144 -8.46 -4.50 -4.80
N GLU A 145 -9.76 -4.30 -4.53
CA GLU A 145 -10.35 -4.40 -3.19
C GLU A 145 -10.00 -5.71 -2.46
N PRO A 146 -10.27 -6.91 -3.02
CA PRO A 146 -9.97 -8.16 -2.34
C PRO A 146 -8.48 -8.34 -2.08
N ILE A 147 -7.61 -7.80 -2.94
CA ILE A 147 -6.15 -7.85 -2.77
C ILE A 147 -5.75 -6.98 -1.57
N LEU A 148 -6.22 -5.73 -1.56
CA LEU A 148 -5.92 -4.81 -0.48
C LEU A 148 -6.40 -5.35 0.88
N LYS A 149 -7.62 -5.84 0.95
CA LYS A 149 -8.18 -6.39 2.19
C LYS A 149 -7.47 -7.66 2.65
N PHE A 150 -7.08 -8.54 1.73
CA PHE A 150 -6.33 -9.74 2.05
C PHE A 150 -5.02 -9.44 2.78
N PHE A 151 -4.29 -8.44 2.31
CA PHE A 151 -3.02 -8.03 2.94
C PHE A 151 -3.20 -7.05 4.09
N GLY A 152 -4.06 -6.04 3.91
CA GLY A 152 -4.28 -4.99 4.91
C GLY A 152 -4.91 -5.48 6.21
N GLU A 153 -5.80 -6.48 6.13
CA GLU A 153 -6.43 -7.12 7.30
C GLU A 153 -5.62 -8.32 7.83
N GLY A 154 -4.50 -8.66 7.19
CA GLY A 154 -3.62 -9.73 7.64
C GLY A 154 -4.15 -11.14 7.35
N ALA A 155 -5.17 -11.32 6.51
CA ALA A 155 -5.73 -12.61 6.16
C ALA A 155 -4.69 -13.55 5.51
N TYR A 156 -3.69 -13.00 4.83
CA TYR A 156 -2.57 -13.74 4.23
C TYR A 156 -1.77 -14.58 5.24
N LYS A 157 -1.84 -14.27 6.53
CA LYS A 157 -1.16 -15.01 7.61
C LYS A 157 -1.83 -16.33 7.94
N THR A 158 -3.13 -16.49 7.58
CA THR A 158 -3.95 -17.64 8.02
C THR A 158 -4.51 -18.46 6.87
N GLN A 159 -4.58 -17.91 5.64
CA GLN A 159 -5.13 -18.60 4.48
C GLN A 159 -4.48 -18.10 3.17
N ASN A 160 -4.60 -18.90 2.11
CA ASN A 160 -4.17 -18.46 0.78
C ASN A 160 -5.22 -17.57 0.10
N TYR A 161 -4.77 -16.80 -0.90
CA TYR A 161 -5.62 -15.83 -1.59
C TYR A 161 -6.81 -16.46 -2.34
N ILE A 162 -6.66 -17.68 -2.89
CA ILE A 162 -7.74 -18.35 -3.63
C ILE A 162 -8.92 -18.64 -2.70
N VAL A 163 -8.62 -19.19 -1.52
CA VAL A 163 -9.63 -19.48 -0.49
C VAL A 163 -10.29 -18.18 -0.01
N TYR A 164 -9.49 -17.18 0.32
CA TYR A 164 -10.01 -15.87 0.71
C TYR A 164 -10.95 -15.29 -0.34
N LYS A 165 -10.51 -15.23 -1.60
CA LYS A 165 -11.27 -14.63 -2.69
C LYS A 165 -12.58 -15.37 -2.98
N SER A 166 -12.64 -16.70 -2.78
CA SER A 166 -13.85 -17.49 -3.03
C SER A 166 -15.02 -17.14 -2.11
N THR A 167 -14.73 -16.61 -0.93
CA THR A 167 -15.75 -16.18 0.06
C THR A 167 -15.86 -14.67 0.19
N PHE A 168 -15.00 -13.93 -0.50
CA PHE A 168 -14.96 -12.49 -0.41
C PHE A 168 -16.21 -11.84 -1.01
N LYS A 169 -16.79 -10.90 -0.26
CA LYS A 169 -17.91 -10.06 -0.72
C LYS A 169 -17.41 -8.63 -0.83
N SER A 170 -17.44 -8.09 -2.06
CA SER A 170 -17.08 -6.69 -2.31
C SER A 170 -18.01 -5.73 -1.55
N THR A 171 -17.43 -4.67 -1.05
CA THR A 171 -18.13 -3.56 -0.38
C THR A 171 -17.89 -2.23 -1.09
N TRP A 172 -17.15 -2.22 -2.20
CA TRP A 172 -16.81 -1.04 -3.00
C TRP A 172 -17.60 -0.96 -4.31
#